data_3b049396452f3da216d79bd70af501d8
#
_entry.id   3b049396452f3da216d79bd70af501d8
#
_cell.length_a   1.000
_cell.length_b   1.000
_cell.length_c   1.000
_cell.angle_alpha   90.00
_cell.angle_beta   90.00
_cell.angle_gamma   90.00
#
_symmetry.space_group_name_H-M   'P 1'
#
loop_
_entity.id
_entity.type
_entity.pdbx_description
1 polymer ?
#
loop_
_entity_poly.entity_id
_entity_poly.type
_entity_poly.pdbx_seq_one_letter_code
_entity_poly.pdbx_strand_id
1 'polypeptide(L)'
;MRLNLFLIGMIKTTEFKNEKVTFLDKGKGKAVVLLHGFLGSHKIWEQTINDLSKSYRVIAIDLPGHGSTQCFGYAHSMELMAKCVKSVLDQLRLKKYVIIGHSMGGYVGLAFADLFPDNLKGLCLYHSTAYADSDEKKKDRLRAIAAVKANRGIYTKAAIKNLFATKNLKYLKEEISFATEIAKQTDKRGIIAALHGMKDRASRDIILGLVTYPIMMVIGEEDNVLPYELLLEQSKLIKSPSVLYLEHDGHLGFLESPKQSNKALRKFLRKCF
;
A
#
# COMPACT_ATOMS: atom_id res chain seq x y z
N MET A 1 29.99 -3.71 -22.56
CA MET A 1 29.09 -3.86 -21.39
C MET A 1 27.67 -3.55 -21.85
N ARG A 2 26.87 -4.54 -22.25
CA ARG A 2 25.46 -4.35 -22.63
C ARG A 2 24.68 -4.16 -21.33
N LEU A 3 24.33 -2.92 -20.98
CA LEU A 3 23.35 -2.65 -19.95
C LEU A 3 22.06 -3.39 -20.33
N ASN A 4 21.58 -4.26 -19.44
CA ASN A 4 20.33 -5.00 -19.60
C ASN A 4 19.16 -4.01 -19.52
N LEU A 5 18.78 -3.41 -20.65
CA LEU A 5 17.61 -2.51 -20.81
C LEU A 5 16.30 -3.16 -20.33
N PHE A 6 16.27 -4.48 -20.15
CA PHE A 6 15.10 -5.24 -19.68
C PHE A 6 14.80 -5.09 -18.18
N LEU A 7 15.69 -4.44 -17.39
CA LEU A 7 15.51 -4.23 -15.95
C LEU A 7 15.05 -2.81 -15.60
N ILE A 8 14.96 -1.90 -16.55
CA ILE A 8 14.49 -0.54 -16.32
C ILE A 8 12.96 -0.55 -16.41
N GLY A 9 12.27 -0.32 -15.29
CA GLY A 9 10.83 -0.10 -15.27
C GLY A 9 10.50 1.21 -15.98
N MET A 10 9.39 1.23 -16.74
CA MET A 10 8.92 2.45 -17.39
C MET A 10 7.91 3.14 -16.48
N ILE A 11 8.17 4.40 -16.15
CA ILE A 11 7.16 5.29 -15.59
C ILE A 11 6.19 5.66 -16.69
N LYS A 12 4.93 5.38 -16.48
CA LYS A 12 3.82 5.62 -17.42
C LYS A 12 2.76 6.48 -16.76
N THR A 13 1.91 7.05 -17.58
CA THR A 13 0.77 7.84 -17.12
C THR A 13 -0.50 7.43 -17.85
N THR A 14 -1.62 7.61 -17.16
CA THR A 14 -2.96 7.56 -17.72
C THR A 14 -3.79 8.72 -17.19
N GLU A 15 -5.02 8.83 -17.65
CA GLU A 15 -5.98 9.77 -17.11
C GLU A 15 -7.10 9.05 -16.36
N PHE A 16 -7.50 9.66 -15.26
CA PHE A 16 -8.70 9.29 -14.52
C PHE A 16 -9.41 10.57 -14.06
N LYS A 17 -10.67 10.76 -14.45
CA LYS A 17 -11.44 11.99 -14.19
C LYS A 17 -10.72 13.27 -14.63
N ASN A 18 -10.11 13.24 -15.83
CA ASN A 18 -9.33 14.32 -16.43
C ASN A 18 -8.06 14.71 -15.64
N GLU A 19 -7.63 13.87 -14.72
CA GLU A 19 -6.42 14.09 -13.94
C GLU A 19 -5.40 13.01 -14.21
N LYS A 20 -4.12 13.39 -14.18
CA LYS A 20 -2.99 12.49 -14.44
C LYS A 20 -2.80 11.48 -13.31
N VAL A 21 -2.69 10.21 -13.68
CA VAL A 21 -2.32 9.09 -12.80
C VAL A 21 -0.99 8.52 -13.26
N THR A 22 -0.04 8.39 -12.35
CA THR A 22 1.31 7.88 -12.61
C THR A 22 1.47 6.49 -12.04
N PHE A 23 2.16 5.62 -12.78
CA PHE A 23 2.49 4.27 -12.33
C PHE A 23 3.79 3.77 -12.96
N LEU A 24 4.44 2.83 -12.28
CA LEU A 24 5.58 2.09 -12.82
C LEU A 24 5.08 0.75 -13.37
N ASP A 25 5.57 0.35 -14.55
CA ASP A 25 5.30 -0.94 -15.19
C ASP A 25 6.64 -1.63 -15.48
N LYS A 26 6.92 -2.76 -14.79
CA LYS A 26 8.20 -3.47 -14.88
C LYS A 26 8.02 -4.97 -14.90
N GLY A 27 8.85 -5.66 -15.69
CA GLY A 27 8.80 -7.12 -15.82
C GLY A 27 7.77 -7.60 -16.85
N LYS A 28 7.50 -8.90 -16.85
CA LYS A 28 6.58 -9.58 -17.81
C LYS A 28 5.83 -10.71 -17.12
N GLY A 29 4.78 -11.22 -17.74
CA GLY A 29 4.01 -12.38 -17.27
C GLY A 29 2.82 -12.03 -16.42
N LYS A 30 2.54 -12.80 -15.37
CA LYS A 30 1.40 -12.65 -14.47
C LYS A 30 1.51 -11.33 -13.71
N ALA A 31 0.40 -10.59 -13.61
CA ALA A 31 0.42 -9.22 -13.10
C ALA A 31 0.31 -9.16 -11.57
N VAL A 32 1.18 -8.39 -10.94
CA VAL A 32 1.17 -8.04 -9.52
C VAL A 32 1.06 -6.52 -9.39
N VAL A 33 0.07 -6.06 -8.65
CA VAL A 33 -0.21 -4.65 -8.41
C VAL A 33 0.26 -4.27 -7.01
N LEU A 34 1.11 -3.26 -6.89
CA LEU A 34 1.60 -2.74 -5.62
C LEU A 34 0.93 -1.40 -5.32
N LEU A 35 0.25 -1.30 -4.18
CA LEU A 35 -0.40 -0.09 -3.69
C LEU A 35 0.29 0.36 -2.40
N HIS A 36 0.87 1.56 -2.43
CA HIS A 36 1.59 2.13 -1.30
C HIS A 36 0.65 2.62 -0.18
N GLY A 37 1.22 2.82 1.01
CA GLY A 37 0.53 3.42 2.14
C GLY A 37 0.47 4.95 2.09
N PHE A 38 -0.17 5.54 3.10
CA PHE A 38 -0.23 6.99 3.30
C PHE A 38 1.18 7.60 3.34
N LEU A 39 1.38 8.74 2.70
CA LEU A 39 2.66 9.44 2.48
C LEU A 39 3.67 8.67 1.62
N GLY A 40 3.30 7.54 1.02
CA GLY A 40 4.14 6.78 0.12
C GLY A 40 4.02 7.18 -1.35
N SER A 41 4.69 6.44 -2.21
CA SER A 41 4.54 6.42 -3.67
C SER A 41 5.00 5.06 -4.19
N HIS A 42 4.93 4.82 -5.52
CA HIS A 42 5.50 3.60 -6.10
C HIS A 42 6.96 3.36 -5.69
N LYS A 43 7.73 4.42 -5.43
CA LYS A 43 9.15 4.36 -5.08
C LYS A 43 9.42 3.61 -3.77
N ILE A 44 8.46 3.62 -2.82
CA ILE A 44 8.63 2.94 -1.52
C ILE A 44 8.83 1.43 -1.68
N TRP A 45 8.36 0.87 -2.81
CA TRP A 45 8.43 -0.53 -3.16
C TRP A 45 9.68 -0.93 -3.95
N GLU A 46 10.70 -0.06 -4.08
CA GLU A 46 11.82 -0.25 -5.00
C GLU A 46 12.47 -1.64 -4.88
N GLN A 47 12.80 -2.08 -3.67
CA GLN A 47 13.41 -3.40 -3.44
C GLN A 47 12.45 -4.54 -3.82
N THR A 48 11.16 -4.41 -3.48
CA THR A 48 10.13 -5.40 -3.83
C THR A 48 9.89 -5.45 -5.34
N ILE A 49 9.83 -4.29 -6.00
CA ILE A 49 9.71 -4.20 -7.47
C ILE A 49 10.89 -4.90 -8.14
N ASN A 50 12.12 -4.64 -7.70
CA ASN A 50 13.33 -5.23 -8.26
C ASN A 50 13.40 -6.74 -8.06
N ASP A 51 12.85 -7.26 -6.99
CA ASP A 51 12.78 -8.69 -6.73
C ASP A 51 11.66 -9.37 -7.54
N LEU A 52 10.43 -8.88 -7.44
CA LEU A 52 9.26 -9.51 -8.06
C LEU A 52 9.26 -9.39 -9.59
N SER A 53 9.79 -8.29 -10.15
CA SER A 53 9.83 -8.08 -11.61
C SER A 53 10.73 -9.07 -12.37
N LYS A 54 11.54 -9.86 -11.66
CA LYS A 54 12.29 -10.97 -12.26
C LYS A 54 11.38 -12.09 -12.76
N SER A 55 10.19 -12.26 -12.18
CA SER A 55 9.27 -13.38 -12.46
C SER A 55 7.83 -12.94 -12.78
N TYR A 56 7.47 -11.69 -12.50
CA TYR A 56 6.13 -11.14 -12.65
C TYR A 56 6.15 -9.81 -13.37
N ARG A 57 5.02 -9.41 -13.96
CA ARG A 57 4.80 -8.03 -14.38
C ARG A 57 4.30 -7.23 -13.20
N VAL A 58 5.10 -6.31 -12.69
CA VAL A 58 4.81 -5.48 -11.51
C VAL A 58 4.29 -4.11 -11.96
N ILE A 59 3.10 -3.76 -11.50
CA ILE A 59 2.47 -2.46 -11.69
C ILE A 59 2.41 -1.78 -10.32
N ALA A 60 3.25 -0.77 -10.09
CA ALA A 60 3.23 0.01 -8.85
C ALA A 60 2.62 1.40 -9.12
N ILE A 61 1.48 1.69 -8.49
CA ILE A 61 0.65 2.85 -8.80
C ILE A 61 0.82 3.92 -7.73
N ASP A 62 1.04 5.17 -8.15
CA ASP A 62 0.90 6.32 -7.27
C ASP A 62 -0.59 6.60 -7.05
N LEU A 63 -1.05 6.40 -5.83
CA LEU A 63 -2.45 6.64 -5.46
C LEU A 63 -2.80 8.14 -5.52
N PRO A 64 -4.06 8.51 -5.73
CA PRO A 64 -4.50 9.91 -5.78
C PRO A 64 -3.91 10.81 -4.72
N GLY A 65 -3.30 11.92 -5.15
CA GLY A 65 -2.65 12.91 -4.29
C GLY A 65 -1.28 12.51 -3.74
N HIS A 66 -0.69 11.40 -4.22
CA HIS A 66 0.62 10.90 -3.80
C HIS A 66 1.57 10.73 -5.00
N GLY A 67 2.87 10.75 -4.71
CA GLY A 67 3.89 10.62 -5.73
C GLY A 67 3.71 11.64 -6.85
N SER A 68 3.56 11.19 -8.10
CA SER A 68 3.32 12.03 -9.27
C SER A 68 1.87 11.99 -9.76
N THR A 69 0.95 11.37 -9.01
CA THR A 69 -0.49 11.38 -9.29
C THR A 69 -1.15 12.59 -8.66
N GLN A 70 -1.99 13.27 -9.44
CA GLN A 70 -2.67 14.50 -9.01
C GLN A 70 -3.70 14.25 -7.90
N CYS A 71 -4.08 15.34 -7.23
CA CYS A 71 -5.11 15.32 -6.18
C CYS A 71 -6.49 15.56 -6.80
N PHE A 72 -7.44 14.66 -6.60
CA PHE A 72 -8.75 14.64 -7.26
C PHE A 72 -9.88 15.28 -6.43
N GLY A 73 -9.56 16.21 -5.53
CA GLY A 73 -10.54 16.92 -4.73
C GLY A 73 -10.27 16.87 -3.22
N TYR A 74 -11.30 17.13 -2.43
CA TYR A 74 -11.16 17.36 -0.98
C TYR A 74 -11.05 16.06 -0.15
N ALA A 75 -11.56 14.95 -0.67
CA ALA A 75 -11.50 13.64 -0.02
C ALA A 75 -11.27 12.54 -1.05
N HIS A 76 -10.31 11.67 -0.76
CA HIS A 76 -10.03 10.49 -1.57
C HIS A 76 -10.56 9.25 -0.86
N SER A 77 -11.83 8.89 -1.11
CA SER A 77 -12.37 7.64 -0.55
C SER A 77 -11.61 6.42 -1.08
N MET A 78 -11.67 5.32 -0.35
CA MET A 78 -11.01 4.09 -0.78
C MET A 78 -11.61 3.56 -2.09
N GLU A 79 -12.91 3.78 -2.32
CA GLU A 79 -13.62 3.44 -3.56
C GLU A 79 -13.16 4.31 -4.74
N LEU A 80 -12.93 5.61 -4.52
CA LEU A 80 -12.37 6.49 -5.55
C LEU A 80 -10.97 6.02 -5.96
N MET A 81 -10.12 5.71 -4.97
CA MET A 81 -8.78 5.20 -5.22
C MET A 81 -8.82 3.82 -5.93
N ALA A 82 -9.73 2.93 -5.53
CA ALA A 82 -9.93 1.63 -6.18
C ALA A 82 -10.36 1.77 -7.65
N LYS A 83 -11.27 2.71 -7.96
CA LYS A 83 -11.67 3.01 -9.35
C LYS A 83 -10.52 3.61 -10.15
N CYS A 84 -9.68 4.44 -9.53
CA CYS A 84 -8.45 4.96 -10.15
C CYS A 84 -7.47 3.82 -10.47
N VAL A 85 -7.24 2.89 -9.53
CA VAL A 85 -6.44 1.67 -9.78
C VAL A 85 -7.01 0.86 -10.93
N LYS A 86 -8.35 0.66 -10.95
CA LYS A 86 -9.03 -0.08 -12.03
C LYS A 86 -8.79 0.57 -13.40
N SER A 87 -8.86 1.90 -13.51
CA SER A 87 -8.62 2.59 -14.78
C SER A 87 -7.23 2.36 -15.36
N VAL A 88 -6.20 2.34 -14.50
CA VAL A 88 -4.82 1.99 -14.88
C VAL A 88 -4.76 0.56 -15.43
N LEU A 89 -5.37 -0.40 -14.73
CA LEU A 89 -5.32 -1.81 -15.09
C LEU A 89 -6.11 -2.11 -16.38
N ASP A 90 -7.21 -1.38 -16.60
CA ASP A 90 -8.00 -1.48 -17.84
C ASP A 90 -7.24 -0.92 -19.05
N GLN A 91 -6.56 0.21 -18.90
CA GLN A 91 -5.70 0.75 -19.96
C GLN A 91 -4.59 -0.24 -20.33
N LEU A 92 -4.05 -0.96 -19.35
CA LEU A 92 -3.05 -2.01 -19.55
C LEU A 92 -3.65 -3.32 -20.07
N ARG A 93 -4.98 -3.39 -20.25
CA ARG A 93 -5.76 -4.58 -20.65
C ARG A 93 -5.53 -5.78 -19.74
N LEU A 94 -5.28 -5.54 -18.46
CA LEU A 94 -5.08 -6.58 -17.45
C LEU A 94 -6.43 -7.02 -16.89
N LYS A 95 -6.74 -8.32 -17.01
CA LYS A 95 -8.03 -8.90 -16.55
C LYS A 95 -7.91 -9.60 -15.19
N LYS A 96 -6.75 -10.18 -14.89
CA LYS A 96 -6.51 -10.95 -13.66
C LYS A 96 -5.16 -10.58 -13.05
N TYR A 97 -5.13 -10.29 -11.77
CA TYR A 97 -3.92 -9.86 -11.05
C TYR A 97 -4.04 -10.14 -9.56
N VAL A 98 -2.90 -10.08 -8.87
CA VAL A 98 -2.81 -10.06 -7.41
C VAL A 98 -2.56 -8.61 -6.96
N ILE A 99 -3.26 -8.16 -5.94
CA ILE A 99 -2.99 -6.86 -5.30
C ILE A 99 -2.22 -7.09 -3.99
N ILE A 100 -1.14 -6.35 -3.80
CA ILE A 100 -0.39 -6.21 -2.56
C ILE A 100 -0.56 -4.77 -2.11
N GLY A 101 -1.31 -4.54 -1.04
CA GLY A 101 -1.61 -3.21 -0.53
C GLY A 101 -1.02 -2.99 0.86
N HIS A 102 -0.15 -1.99 0.99
CA HIS A 102 0.41 -1.57 2.27
C HIS A 102 -0.49 -0.54 2.95
N SER A 103 -0.87 -0.78 4.21
CA SER A 103 -1.59 0.19 5.05
C SER A 103 -2.81 0.77 4.30
N MET A 104 -2.85 2.08 4.00
CA MET A 104 -3.89 2.69 3.15
C MET A 104 -4.08 1.96 1.81
N GLY A 105 -3.01 1.48 1.18
CA GLY A 105 -3.09 0.67 -0.04
C GLY A 105 -3.83 -0.65 0.16
N GLY A 106 -3.80 -1.21 1.36
CA GLY A 106 -4.61 -2.38 1.74
C GLY A 106 -6.10 -2.03 1.86
N TYR A 107 -6.44 -0.85 2.42
CA TYR A 107 -7.83 -0.36 2.43
C TYR A 107 -8.36 -0.19 1.00
N VAL A 108 -7.51 0.35 0.10
CA VAL A 108 -7.84 0.46 -1.34
C VAL A 108 -7.98 -0.92 -1.98
N GLY A 109 -7.12 -1.88 -1.63
CA GLY A 109 -7.19 -3.26 -2.09
C GLY A 109 -8.49 -3.96 -1.66
N LEU A 110 -8.98 -3.70 -0.45
CA LEU A 110 -10.26 -4.20 0.04
C LEU A 110 -11.45 -3.53 -0.67
N ALA A 111 -11.40 -2.21 -0.87
CA ALA A 111 -12.42 -1.52 -1.67
C ALA A 111 -12.41 -2.01 -3.14
N PHE A 112 -11.25 -2.36 -3.66
CA PHE A 112 -11.11 -2.98 -4.98
C PHE A 112 -11.74 -4.38 -5.02
N ALA A 113 -11.52 -5.20 -3.99
CA ALA A 113 -12.10 -6.53 -3.84
C ALA A 113 -13.64 -6.50 -3.77
N ASP A 114 -14.18 -5.47 -3.12
CA ASP A 114 -15.61 -5.20 -3.02
C ASP A 114 -16.23 -4.82 -4.39
N LEU A 115 -15.60 -3.89 -5.11
CA LEU A 115 -16.11 -3.36 -6.36
C LEU A 115 -15.84 -4.25 -7.59
N PHE A 116 -14.74 -5.00 -7.59
CA PHE A 116 -14.22 -5.73 -8.75
C PHE A 116 -13.71 -7.14 -8.37
N PRO A 117 -14.52 -7.97 -7.69
CA PRO A 117 -14.07 -9.25 -7.12
C PRO A 117 -13.52 -10.21 -8.18
N ASP A 118 -14.13 -10.23 -9.37
CA ASP A 118 -13.76 -11.14 -10.45
C ASP A 118 -12.35 -10.89 -11.04
N ASN A 119 -11.77 -9.73 -10.78
CA ASN A 119 -10.46 -9.40 -11.32
C ASN A 119 -9.31 -9.95 -10.47
N LEU A 120 -9.56 -10.29 -9.20
CA LEU A 120 -8.51 -10.70 -8.27
C LEU A 120 -8.19 -12.20 -8.36
N LYS A 121 -6.89 -12.50 -8.27
CA LYS A 121 -6.31 -13.81 -8.07
C LYS A 121 -5.71 -13.98 -6.67
N GLY A 122 -5.62 -12.91 -5.91
CA GLY A 122 -5.14 -12.86 -4.54
C GLY A 122 -5.07 -11.44 -4.02
N LEU A 123 -5.13 -11.30 -2.71
CA LEU A 123 -5.02 -10.03 -2.01
C LEU A 123 -4.03 -10.17 -0.84
N CYS A 124 -3.05 -9.27 -0.78
CA CYS A 124 -2.16 -9.16 0.38
C CYS A 124 -2.44 -7.87 1.13
N LEU A 125 -2.82 -8.00 2.39
CA LEU A 125 -2.92 -6.92 3.36
C LEU A 125 -1.59 -6.79 4.09
N TYR A 126 -0.75 -5.87 3.63
CA TYR A 126 0.57 -5.63 4.17
C TYR A 126 0.49 -4.54 5.23
N HIS A 127 0.62 -4.88 6.52
CA HIS A 127 0.37 -3.97 7.65
C HIS A 127 -0.93 -3.17 7.46
N SER A 128 -2.03 -3.87 7.25
CA SER A 128 -3.32 -3.24 6.94
C SER A 128 -4.48 -3.95 7.62
N THR A 129 -5.57 -3.25 7.84
CA THR A 129 -6.78 -3.77 8.46
C THR A 129 -7.99 -3.65 7.56
N ALA A 130 -8.96 -4.55 7.72
CA ALA A 130 -10.25 -4.50 7.03
C ALA A 130 -11.30 -3.68 7.79
N TYR A 131 -11.03 -3.32 9.04
CA TYR A 131 -11.96 -2.55 9.87
C TYR A 131 -11.98 -1.06 9.51
N ALA A 132 -13.14 -0.43 9.74
CA ALA A 132 -13.27 1.02 9.75
C ALA A 132 -12.41 1.65 10.87
N ASP A 133 -12.13 2.94 10.78
CA ASP A 133 -11.54 3.68 11.91
C ASP A 133 -12.53 3.73 13.08
N SER A 134 -12.04 3.45 14.29
CA SER A 134 -12.79 3.73 15.53
C SER A 134 -13.02 5.24 15.69
N ASP A 135 -13.93 5.64 16.57
CA ASP A 135 -14.20 7.06 16.80
C ASP A 135 -12.96 7.81 17.31
N GLU A 136 -12.12 7.17 18.13
CA GLU A 136 -10.84 7.75 18.55
C GLU A 136 -9.87 7.90 17.38
N LYS A 137 -9.77 6.88 16.51
CA LYS A 137 -8.93 6.97 15.31
C LYS A 137 -9.41 8.04 14.33
N LYS A 138 -10.73 8.25 14.21
CA LYS A 138 -11.30 9.36 13.43
C LYS A 138 -10.88 10.72 13.99
N LYS A 139 -10.88 10.89 15.33
CA LYS A 139 -10.37 12.11 15.98
C LYS A 139 -8.89 12.30 15.70
N ASP A 140 -8.08 11.22 15.73
CA ASP A 140 -6.67 11.28 15.35
C ASP A 140 -6.47 11.76 13.92
N ARG A 141 -7.31 11.31 12.97
CA ARG A 141 -7.26 11.82 11.59
C ARG A 141 -7.52 13.32 11.52
N LEU A 142 -8.46 13.83 12.31
CA LEU A 142 -8.74 15.28 12.35
C LEU A 142 -7.59 16.07 13.00
N ARG A 143 -6.98 15.54 14.08
CA ARG A 143 -5.75 16.12 14.69
C ARG A 143 -4.60 16.15 13.66
N ALA A 144 -4.44 15.06 12.89
CA ALA A 144 -3.45 14.97 11.82
C ALA A 144 -3.69 16.03 10.74
N ILE A 145 -4.94 16.25 10.30
CA ILE A 145 -5.31 17.30 9.34
C ILE A 145 -4.93 18.68 9.89
N ALA A 146 -5.22 18.96 11.15
CA ALA A 146 -4.85 20.23 11.79
C ALA A 146 -3.32 20.41 11.83
N ALA A 147 -2.57 19.36 12.20
CA ALA A 147 -1.11 19.38 12.22
C ALA A 147 -0.50 19.60 10.82
N VAL A 148 -1.05 18.96 9.78
CA VAL A 148 -0.64 19.18 8.37
C VAL A 148 -0.92 20.60 7.92
N LYS A 149 -2.06 21.19 8.32
CA LYS A 149 -2.39 22.59 8.02
C LYS A 149 -1.40 23.55 8.68
N ALA A 150 -1.01 23.28 9.92
CA ALA A 150 -0.06 24.08 10.68
C ALA A 150 1.37 23.96 10.11
N ASN A 151 1.90 22.76 9.99
CA ASN A 151 3.24 22.51 9.43
C ASN A 151 3.36 21.10 8.83
N ARG A 152 3.17 21.01 7.50
CA ARG A 152 3.28 19.77 6.75
C ARG A 152 4.64 19.06 6.95
N GLY A 153 5.74 19.81 6.94
CA GLY A 153 7.09 19.24 7.03
C GLY A 153 7.36 18.56 8.37
N ILE A 154 7.00 19.21 9.46
CA ILE A 154 7.13 18.65 10.82
C ILE A 154 6.26 17.39 10.94
N TYR A 155 4.98 17.49 10.54
CA TYR A 155 4.06 16.36 10.57
C TYR A 155 4.59 15.16 9.78
N THR A 156 4.99 15.37 8.53
CA THR A 156 5.46 14.31 7.63
C THR A 156 6.68 13.59 8.21
N LYS A 157 7.67 14.35 8.72
CA LYS A 157 8.87 13.77 9.34
C LYS A 157 8.54 12.92 10.57
N ALA A 158 7.67 13.42 11.44
CA ALA A 158 7.24 12.68 12.63
C ALA A 158 6.42 11.43 12.27
N ALA A 159 5.49 11.55 11.32
CA ALA A 159 4.67 10.45 10.85
C ALA A 159 5.51 9.30 10.27
N ILE A 160 6.49 9.61 9.40
CA ILE A 160 7.37 8.57 8.83
C ILE A 160 8.21 7.89 9.89
N LYS A 161 8.80 8.64 10.83
CA LYS A 161 9.59 8.05 11.92
C LYS A 161 8.76 7.06 12.75
N ASN A 162 7.48 7.35 12.98
CA ASN A 162 6.55 6.50 13.74
C ASN A 162 6.18 5.19 13.01
N LEU A 163 6.46 5.08 11.70
CA LEU A 163 6.19 3.84 10.95
C LEU A 163 7.24 2.75 11.20
N PHE A 164 8.40 3.07 11.70
CA PHE A 164 9.45 2.11 12.02
C PHE A 164 9.34 1.63 13.46
N ALA A 165 9.75 0.39 13.72
CA ALA A 165 9.89 -0.11 15.08
C ALA A 165 10.85 0.79 15.87
N THR A 166 10.46 1.17 17.09
CA THR A 166 11.24 2.13 17.91
C THR A 166 12.69 1.68 18.11
N LYS A 167 12.90 0.38 18.32
CA LYS A 167 14.24 -0.21 18.47
C LYS A 167 15.09 -0.17 17.21
N ASN A 168 14.47 -0.10 16.03
CA ASN A 168 15.16 -0.08 14.73
C ASN A 168 15.61 1.32 14.31
N LEU A 169 15.10 2.39 14.93
CA LEU A 169 15.39 3.78 14.52
C LEU A 169 16.89 4.14 14.48
N LYS A 170 17.68 3.52 15.34
CA LYS A 170 19.14 3.77 15.38
C LYS A 170 19.91 3.05 14.26
N TYR A 171 19.34 1.98 13.70
CA TYR A 171 19.99 1.14 12.71
C TYR A 171 19.53 1.45 11.27
N LEU A 172 18.28 1.87 11.07
CA LEU A 172 17.63 2.05 9.75
C LEU A 172 17.58 3.53 9.33
N LYS A 173 18.67 4.27 9.54
CA LYS A 173 18.73 5.71 9.23
C LYS A 173 18.58 6.02 7.74
N GLU A 174 19.10 5.16 6.88
CA GLU A 174 19.01 5.30 5.41
C GLU A 174 17.59 5.04 4.94
N GLU A 175 16.92 4.00 5.43
CA GLU A 175 15.55 3.66 5.12
C GLU A 175 14.57 4.73 5.61
N ILE A 176 14.80 5.27 6.81
CA ILE A 176 14.02 6.39 7.37
C ILE A 176 14.18 7.65 6.50
N SER A 177 15.41 7.95 6.09
CA SER A 177 15.71 9.08 5.20
C SER A 177 15.02 8.88 3.85
N PHE A 178 15.14 7.70 3.24
CA PHE A 178 14.51 7.34 1.98
C PHE A 178 12.98 7.50 2.04
N ALA A 179 12.34 6.93 3.04
CA ALA A 179 10.89 7.05 3.23
C ALA A 179 10.47 8.52 3.48
N THR A 180 11.28 9.29 4.22
CA THR A 180 11.02 10.70 4.49
C THR A 180 11.11 11.55 3.21
N GLU A 181 12.09 11.31 2.35
CA GLU A 181 12.22 12.04 1.08
C GLU A 181 11.03 11.74 0.12
N ILE A 182 10.54 10.50 0.10
CA ILE A 182 9.31 10.15 -0.63
C ILE A 182 8.11 10.93 -0.07
N ALA A 183 7.94 10.91 1.25
CA ALA A 183 6.81 11.55 1.92
C ALA A 183 6.76 13.07 1.74
N LYS A 184 7.92 13.74 1.70
CA LYS A 184 8.03 15.18 1.43
C LYS A 184 7.47 15.60 0.06
N GLN A 185 7.44 14.68 -0.91
CA GLN A 185 6.91 14.94 -2.24
C GLN A 185 5.37 14.98 -2.27
N THR A 186 4.70 14.45 -1.25
CA THR A 186 3.23 14.44 -1.20
C THR A 186 2.69 15.85 -0.92
N ASP A 187 1.82 16.34 -1.82
CA ASP A 187 1.21 17.67 -1.69
C ASP A 187 0.30 17.76 -0.45
N LYS A 188 0.22 18.94 0.16
CA LYS A 188 -0.62 19.19 1.34
C LYS A 188 -2.09 18.80 1.11
N ARG A 189 -2.64 19.08 -0.08
CA ARG A 189 -4.02 18.74 -0.44
C ARG A 189 -4.20 17.23 -0.53
N GLY A 190 -3.24 16.51 -1.14
CA GLY A 190 -3.24 15.06 -1.22
C GLY A 190 -3.23 14.39 0.15
N ILE A 191 -2.39 14.89 1.08
CA ILE A 191 -2.34 14.40 2.46
C ILE A 191 -3.71 14.57 3.14
N ILE A 192 -4.30 15.75 3.06
CA ILE A 192 -5.59 16.05 3.71
C ILE A 192 -6.72 15.21 3.10
N ALA A 193 -6.76 15.11 1.77
CA ALA A 193 -7.77 14.32 1.06
C ALA A 193 -7.70 12.82 1.42
N ALA A 194 -6.48 12.26 1.54
CA ALA A 194 -6.29 10.87 1.97
C ALA A 194 -6.70 10.65 3.43
N LEU A 195 -6.39 11.59 4.34
CA LEU A 195 -6.82 11.53 5.74
C LEU A 195 -8.34 11.52 5.87
N HIS A 196 -9.06 12.35 5.08
CA HIS A 196 -10.52 12.31 5.02
C HIS A 196 -11.03 10.95 4.51
N GLY A 197 -10.47 10.44 3.41
CA GLY A 197 -10.87 9.16 2.86
C GLY A 197 -10.65 7.98 3.81
N MET A 198 -9.51 7.97 4.52
CA MET A 198 -9.25 6.94 5.54
C MET A 198 -10.18 7.05 6.73
N LYS A 199 -10.47 8.28 7.21
CA LYS A 199 -11.40 8.54 8.32
C LYS A 199 -12.79 7.98 8.06
N ASP A 200 -13.28 8.14 6.82
CA ASP A 200 -14.65 7.83 6.46
C ASP A 200 -14.82 6.44 5.79
N ARG A 201 -13.75 5.63 5.75
CA ARG A 201 -13.81 4.30 5.13
C ARG A 201 -14.77 3.36 5.86
N ALA A 202 -15.50 2.58 5.09
CA ALA A 202 -16.33 1.50 5.62
C ALA A 202 -15.48 0.30 6.08
N SER A 203 -15.99 -0.48 7.04
CA SER A 203 -15.44 -1.81 7.36
C SER A 203 -15.69 -2.77 6.19
N ARG A 204 -14.70 -3.63 5.91
CA ARG A 204 -14.74 -4.66 4.86
C ARG A 204 -14.24 -6.01 5.35
N ASP A 205 -14.34 -6.25 6.64
CA ASP A 205 -13.94 -7.50 7.29
C ASP A 205 -14.69 -8.71 6.74
N ILE A 206 -15.96 -8.54 6.35
CA ILE A 206 -16.77 -9.59 5.72
C ILE A 206 -16.10 -10.15 4.44
N ILE A 207 -15.34 -9.33 3.69
CA ILE A 207 -14.66 -9.76 2.46
C ILE A 207 -13.64 -10.86 2.77
N LEU A 208 -12.99 -10.81 3.94
CA LEU A 208 -11.96 -11.76 4.31
C LEU A 208 -12.48 -13.20 4.40
N GLY A 209 -13.75 -13.37 4.77
CA GLY A 209 -14.42 -14.68 4.85
C GLY A 209 -15.11 -15.13 3.57
N LEU A 210 -15.47 -14.19 2.68
CA LEU A 210 -16.29 -14.48 1.49
C LEU A 210 -15.49 -14.82 0.24
N VAL A 211 -14.29 -14.27 0.07
CA VAL A 211 -13.52 -14.46 -1.17
C VAL A 211 -12.91 -15.86 -1.28
N THR A 212 -12.82 -16.34 -2.51
CA THR A 212 -12.33 -17.70 -2.81
C THR A 212 -10.86 -17.73 -3.23
N TYR A 213 -10.27 -16.58 -3.53
CA TYR A 213 -8.84 -16.46 -3.85
C TYR A 213 -8.00 -16.35 -2.56
N PRO A 214 -6.70 -16.71 -2.63
CA PRO A 214 -5.83 -16.62 -1.47
C PRO A 214 -5.71 -15.20 -0.91
N ILE A 215 -5.75 -15.09 0.42
CA ILE A 215 -5.42 -13.85 1.15
C ILE A 215 -4.13 -14.07 1.94
N MET A 216 -3.27 -13.04 1.91
CA MET A 216 -2.09 -12.96 2.77
C MET A 216 -2.21 -11.76 3.71
N MET A 217 -1.78 -11.93 4.96
CA MET A 217 -1.53 -10.83 5.89
C MET A 217 -0.04 -10.77 6.25
N VAL A 218 0.51 -9.56 6.30
CA VAL A 218 1.82 -9.29 6.87
C VAL A 218 1.61 -8.43 8.10
N ILE A 219 2.13 -8.88 9.24
CA ILE A 219 1.87 -8.32 10.55
C ILE A 219 3.21 -8.05 11.23
N GLY A 220 3.46 -6.82 11.65
CA GLY A 220 4.62 -6.43 12.45
C GLY A 220 4.25 -6.40 13.93
N GLU A 221 5.08 -6.99 14.76
CA GLU A 221 4.84 -7.06 16.20
C GLU A 221 5.07 -5.70 16.87
N GLU A 222 6.02 -4.92 16.35
CA GLU A 222 6.38 -3.58 16.84
C GLU A 222 5.68 -2.45 16.04
N ASP A 223 4.53 -2.74 15.43
CA ASP A 223 3.79 -1.77 14.63
C ASP A 223 3.11 -0.71 15.52
N ASN A 224 3.61 0.53 15.47
CA ASN A 224 3.08 1.66 16.24
C ASN A 224 1.76 2.23 15.67
N VAL A 225 1.28 1.74 14.52
CA VAL A 225 0.09 2.26 13.81
C VAL A 225 -1.11 1.34 13.97
N LEU A 226 -0.87 0.03 13.84
CA LEU A 226 -1.89 -1.00 13.93
C LEU A 226 -1.50 -2.03 15.01
N PRO A 227 -2.30 -2.17 16.07
CA PRO A 227 -2.01 -3.15 17.13
C PRO A 227 -1.87 -4.57 16.57
N TYR A 228 -0.82 -5.26 17.01
CA TYR A 228 -0.52 -6.64 16.63
C TYR A 228 -1.71 -7.58 16.87
N GLU A 229 -2.31 -7.50 18.06
CA GLU A 229 -3.43 -8.34 18.46
C GLU A 229 -4.66 -8.14 17.57
N LEU A 230 -4.92 -6.90 17.14
CA LEU A 230 -6.01 -6.59 16.22
C LEU A 230 -5.83 -7.32 14.88
N LEU A 231 -4.61 -7.30 14.33
CA LEU A 231 -4.32 -7.96 13.06
C LEU A 231 -4.28 -9.48 13.19
N LEU A 232 -3.86 -9.98 14.33
CA LEU A 232 -3.89 -11.41 14.65
C LEU A 232 -5.34 -11.93 14.71
N GLU A 233 -6.22 -11.23 15.42
CA GLU A 233 -7.66 -11.57 15.44
C GLU A 233 -8.29 -11.48 14.05
N GLN A 234 -7.96 -10.43 13.30
CA GLN A 234 -8.45 -10.29 11.93
C GLN A 234 -8.01 -11.45 11.02
N SER A 235 -6.80 -11.99 11.22
CA SER A 235 -6.32 -13.11 10.40
C SER A 235 -7.18 -14.37 10.53
N LYS A 236 -7.88 -14.55 11.66
CA LYS A 236 -8.80 -15.67 11.92
C LYS A 236 -10.08 -15.60 11.09
N LEU A 237 -10.42 -14.44 10.53
CA LEU A 237 -11.56 -14.29 9.62
C LEU A 237 -11.30 -14.90 8.24
N ILE A 238 -10.04 -15.18 7.91
CA ILE A 238 -9.63 -15.74 6.63
C ILE A 238 -9.62 -17.26 6.72
N LYS A 239 -10.35 -17.92 5.82
CA LYS A 239 -10.53 -19.39 5.85
C LYS A 239 -9.22 -20.19 5.81
N SER A 240 -8.21 -19.71 5.08
CA SER A 240 -6.89 -20.36 4.99
C SER A 240 -5.82 -19.28 4.77
N PRO A 241 -5.49 -18.50 5.80
CA PRO A 241 -4.62 -17.36 5.63
C PRO A 241 -3.17 -17.77 5.32
N SER A 242 -2.51 -16.99 4.48
CA SER A 242 -1.06 -16.94 4.47
C SER A 242 -0.65 -15.79 5.41
N VAL A 243 0.00 -16.07 6.51
CA VAL A 243 0.43 -15.03 7.46
C VAL A 243 1.96 -14.99 7.51
N LEU A 244 2.51 -13.79 7.45
CA LEU A 244 3.89 -13.50 7.78
C LEU A 244 3.92 -12.64 9.04
N TYR A 245 4.50 -13.17 10.09
CA TYR A 245 4.82 -12.42 11.32
C TYR A 245 6.24 -11.88 11.24
N LEU A 246 6.39 -10.59 11.53
CA LEU A 246 7.66 -9.89 11.58
C LEU A 246 7.88 -9.40 13.02
N GLU A 247 8.55 -10.25 13.82
CA GLU A 247 8.72 -10.08 15.26
C GLU A 247 9.45 -8.79 15.67
N HIS A 248 10.22 -8.22 14.75
CA HIS A 248 11.09 -7.09 15.06
C HIS A 248 10.79 -5.85 14.22
N ASP A 249 9.73 -5.87 13.44
CA ASP A 249 9.41 -4.81 12.50
C ASP A 249 8.20 -3.99 12.96
N GLY A 250 8.22 -2.72 12.58
CA GLY A 250 7.10 -1.81 12.71
C GLY A 250 6.14 -1.92 11.52
N HIS A 251 5.74 -0.77 11.01
CA HIS A 251 4.74 -0.65 9.94
C HIS A 251 5.33 -0.73 8.51
N LEU A 252 6.66 -0.79 8.37
CA LEU A 252 7.36 -0.79 7.07
C LEU A 252 8.24 -2.03 6.88
N GLY A 253 7.71 -3.22 7.19
CA GLY A 253 8.44 -4.48 7.14
C GLY A 253 9.13 -4.79 5.81
N PHE A 254 8.67 -4.23 4.68
CA PHE A 254 9.36 -4.34 3.39
C PHE A 254 10.63 -3.49 3.30
N LEU A 255 10.83 -2.52 4.21
CA LEU A 255 12.07 -1.77 4.41
C LEU A 255 12.89 -2.32 5.59
N GLU A 256 12.22 -2.73 6.66
CA GLU A 256 12.88 -3.21 7.89
C GLU A 256 13.42 -4.64 7.68
N SER A 257 12.64 -5.53 7.04
CA SER A 257 13.02 -6.93 6.76
C SER A 257 12.77 -7.34 5.30
N PRO A 258 13.42 -6.68 4.31
CA PRO A 258 13.10 -6.85 2.89
C PRO A 258 13.31 -8.27 2.36
N LYS A 259 14.31 -8.98 2.86
CA LYS A 259 14.59 -10.37 2.43
C LYS A 259 13.48 -11.32 2.86
N GLN A 260 13.03 -11.22 4.11
CA GLN A 260 11.96 -12.06 4.67
C GLN A 260 10.63 -11.74 3.98
N SER A 261 10.31 -10.44 3.83
CA SER A 261 9.13 -9.94 3.12
C SER A 261 9.06 -10.47 1.69
N ASN A 262 10.09 -10.26 0.89
CA ASN A 262 10.11 -10.68 -0.52
C ASN A 262 10.03 -12.21 -0.67
N LYS A 263 10.66 -12.98 0.21
CA LYS A 263 10.55 -14.46 0.23
C LYS A 263 9.10 -14.89 0.46
N ALA A 264 8.42 -14.28 1.43
CA ALA A 264 7.03 -14.60 1.74
C ALA A 264 6.07 -14.17 0.62
N LEU A 265 6.26 -12.98 0.04
CA LEU A 265 5.48 -12.51 -1.10
C LEU A 265 5.61 -13.45 -2.31
N ARG A 266 6.82 -13.91 -2.65
CA ARG A 266 6.99 -14.91 -3.73
C ARG A 266 6.29 -16.23 -3.42
N LYS A 267 6.32 -16.71 -2.16
CA LYS A 267 5.58 -17.91 -1.75
C LYS A 267 4.08 -17.74 -1.91
N PHE A 268 3.55 -16.58 -1.52
CA PHE A 268 2.14 -16.24 -1.67
C PHE A 268 1.73 -16.16 -3.16
N LEU A 269 2.51 -15.46 -3.98
CA LEU A 269 2.21 -15.31 -5.40
C LEU A 269 2.16 -16.65 -6.15
N ARG A 270 2.99 -17.62 -5.77
CA ARG A 270 2.90 -18.99 -6.32
C ARG A 270 1.61 -19.71 -5.98
N LYS A 271 0.93 -19.36 -4.88
CA LYS A 271 -0.40 -19.92 -4.55
C LYS A 271 -1.52 -19.25 -5.34
N CYS A 272 -1.32 -18.00 -5.78
CA CYS A 272 -2.32 -17.24 -6.52
C CYS A 272 -2.35 -17.58 -8.01
N PHE A 273 -1.25 -18.07 -8.53
CA PHE A 273 -1.03 -18.29 -9.96
C PHE A 273 -0.64 -19.72 -10.32
#